data_2436bb3e928360acdbaf8a2b57e76139
#
_entry.id   2436bb3e928360acdbaf8a2b57e76139
#
_cell.length_a   1.000
_cell.length_b   1.000
_cell.length_c   1.000
_cell.angle_alpha   90.00
_cell.angle_beta   90.00
_cell.angle_gamma   90.00
#
_symmetry.space_group_name_H-M   'P 1'
#
loop_
_entity.id
_entity.type
_entity.pdbx_description
1 polymer ?
#
loop_
_entity_poly.entity_id
_entity_poly.type
_entity_poly.pdbx_seq_one_letter_code
_entity_poly.pdbx_strand_id
1 'polypeptide(L)'
;AVNYVDMETYLVGVVVGEIGEGSPLEAIKAQAVAARTYAYNLRKSGTSPLTYDIGDTSSNQVYKGYSTSWKRCIQAVQETAGQILTHSDGKLCGAWYSDNNGGQTRTNVNAWGGTKEPYLEVSDDTYDYNCGASASILYMAKQEMEGRGTCYIIDERIRKVMETELKIALYEKGYSTLDDNYVINGVTGAQLHTQRFPYESNSKCYNFLRVTVSVN
;
A
#
# COMPACT_ATOMS: atom_id res chain seq x y z
N ALA A 1 19.28 8.73 20.41
CA ALA A 1 20.36 9.61 19.88
C ALA A 1 19.81 10.40 18.71
N VAL A 2 20.26 11.65 18.53
CA VAL A 2 19.95 12.48 17.36
C VAL A 2 21.17 12.46 16.46
N ASN A 3 20.95 12.21 15.16
CA ASN A 3 21.99 12.20 14.15
C ASN A 3 21.85 13.45 13.28
N TYR A 4 22.95 14.18 13.07
CA TYR A 4 22.98 15.35 12.19
C TYR A 4 23.63 14.96 10.86
N VAL A 5 22.83 14.87 9.83
CA VAL A 5 23.24 14.40 8.50
C VAL A 5 22.76 15.39 7.44
N ASP A 6 23.58 15.66 6.42
CA ASP A 6 23.10 16.43 5.27
C ASP A 6 22.04 15.64 4.49
N MET A 7 21.17 16.36 3.75
CA MET A 7 20.02 15.79 3.07
C MET A 7 20.39 14.66 2.10
N GLU A 8 21.41 14.84 1.28
CA GLU A 8 21.76 13.86 0.26
C GLU A 8 22.36 12.58 0.88
N THR A 9 23.17 12.70 1.93
CA THR A 9 23.66 11.56 2.71
C THR A 9 22.52 10.84 3.43
N TYR A 10 21.58 11.58 4.00
CA TYR A 10 20.37 11.01 4.62
C TYR A 10 19.56 10.22 3.61
N LEU A 11 19.34 10.77 2.42
CA LEU A 11 18.53 10.12 1.38
C LEU A 11 19.12 8.80 0.89
N VAL A 12 20.43 8.62 0.87
CA VAL A 12 21.03 7.31 0.55
C VAL A 12 20.52 6.23 1.50
N GLY A 13 20.50 6.53 2.81
CA GLY A 13 20.00 5.61 3.82
C GLY A 13 18.49 5.38 3.77
N VAL A 14 17.73 6.38 3.33
CA VAL A 14 16.28 6.27 3.14
C VAL A 14 15.96 5.41 1.92
N VAL A 15 16.51 5.71 0.75
CA VAL A 15 16.16 4.95 -0.46
C VAL A 15 16.56 3.48 -0.38
N VAL A 16 17.64 3.16 0.31
CA VAL A 16 17.99 1.76 0.56
C VAL A 16 17.01 1.08 1.52
N GLY A 17 16.48 1.84 2.48
CA GLY A 17 15.49 1.35 3.44
C GLY A 17 14.10 1.13 2.85
N GLU A 18 13.70 1.99 1.92
CA GLU A 18 12.36 2.03 1.35
C GLU A 18 12.22 1.16 0.08
N ILE A 19 13.17 1.25 -0.85
CA ILE A 19 13.08 0.55 -2.14
C ILE A 19 14.19 -0.50 -2.35
N GLY A 20 15.34 -0.34 -1.69
CA GLY A 20 16.46 -1.25 -1.74
C GLY A 20 17.43 -1.02 -2.90
N GLU A 21 18.69 -1.42 -2.68
CA GLU A 21 19.81 -1.31 -3.63
C GLU A 21 19.61 -2.15 -4.90
N GLY A 22 18.81 -3.22 -4.83
CA GLY A 22 18.54 -4.14 -5.95
C GLY A 22 17.56 -3.61 -6.99
N SER A 23 16.83 -2.53 -6.70
CA SER A 23 15.80 -2.00 -7.57
C SER A 23 16.36 -1.34 -8.84
N PRO A 24 15.56 -1.17 -9.92
CA PRO A 24 15.97 -0.43 -11.10
C PRO A 24 16.39 1.00 -10.77
N LEU A 25 17.46 1.49 -11.43
CA LEU A 25 18.03 2.82 -11.12
C LEU A 25 16.99 3.95 -11.21
N GLU A 26 16.14 3.94 -12.23
CA GLU A 26 15.11 4.98 -12.41
C GLU A 26 14.03 4.93 -11.32
N ALA A 27 13.70 3.74 -10.80
CA ALA A 27 12.81 3.60 -9.67
C ALA A 27 13.43 4.17 -8.38
N ILE A 28 14.73 3.90 -8.15
CA ILE A 28 15.47 4.49 -7.02
C ILE A 28 15.55 6.02 -7.15
N LYS A 29 15.74 6.55 -8.36
CA LYS A 29 15.72 8.01 -8.62
C LYS A 29 14.35 8.62 -8.28
N ALA A 30 13.27 8.00 -8.73
CA ALA A 30 11.91 8.45 -8.40
C ALA A 30 11.67 8.45 -6.88
N GLN A 31 12.09 7.38 -6.20
CA GLN A 31 12.03 7.28 -4.74
C GLN A 31 12.87 8.38 -4.06
N ALA A 32 14.06 8.68 -4.58
CA ALA A 32 14.94 9.71 -4.02
C ALA A 32 14.28 11.10 -4.12
N VAL A 33 13.64 11.43 -5.24
CA VAL A 33 12.93 12.70 -5.43
C VAL A 33 11.71 12.79 -4.50
N ALA A 34 10.92 11.72 -4.39
CA ALA A 34 9.77 11.68 -3.49
C ALA A 34 10.21 11.81 -2.02
N ALA A 35 11.20 11.02 -1.60
CA ALA A 35 11.71 11.03 -0.24
C ALA A 35 12.33 12.37 0.15
N ARG A 36 13.07 13.02 -0.78
CA ARG A 36 13.63 14.37 -0.57
C ARG A 36 12.53 15.40 -0.36
N THR A 37 11.49 15.34 -1.19
CA THR A 37 10.35 16.27 -1.11
C THR A 37 9.63 16.11 0.22
N TYR A 38 9.37 14.89 0.64
CA TYR A 38 8.75 14.57 1.93
C TYR A 38 9.58 15.09 3.11
N ALA A 39 10.86 14.77 3.14
CA ALA A 39 11.79 15.21 4.20
C ALA A 39 11.90 16.74 4.27
N TYR A 40 12.02 17.39 3.11
CA TYR A 40 12.11 18.84 3.04
C TYR A 40 10.82 19.52 3.50
N ASN A 41 9.67 18.94 3.21
CA ASN A 41 8.37 19.45 3.64
C ASN A 41 8.20 19.36 5.16
N LEU A 42 8.57 18.24 5.79
CA LEU A 42 8.55 18.07 7.23
C LEU A 42 9.47 19.09 7.95
N ARG A 43 10.71 19.23 7.46
CA ARG A 43 11.66 20.18 8.01
C ARG A 43 11.17 21.63 7.92
N LYS A 44 10.57 22.01 6.77
CA LYS A 44 10.06 23.35 6.54
C LYS A 44 8.84 23.68 7.38
N SER A 45 7.99 22.71 7.67
CA SER A 45 6.78 22.91 8.48
C SER A 45 7.08 23.28 9.92
N GLY A 46 8.27 22.92 10.43
CA GLY A 46 8.67 23.21 11.80
C GLY A 46 7.71 22.60 12.84
N THR A 47 6.91 21.61 12.44
CA THR A 47 5.82 21.06 13.26
C THR A 47 6.30 20.02 14.27
N SER A 48 7.57 19.61 14.24
CA SER A 48 8.08 18.68 15.22
C SER A 48 8.31 19.39 16.57
N PRO A 49 7.58 19.04 17.62
CA PRO A 49 7.87 19.49 18.97
C PRO A 49 9.11 18.78 19.54
N LEU A 50 9.71 17.90 18.77
CA LEU A 50 10.81 17.04 19.15
C LEU A 50 12.15 17.72 18.83
N THR A 51 13.21 17.19 19.41
CA THR A 51 14.59 17.68 19.23
C THR A 51 15.21 17.24 17.89
N TYR A 52 14.42 16.66 17.01
CA TYR A 52 14.83 16.19 15.69
C TYR A 52 13.76 16.52 14.62
N ASP A 53 14.16 16.66 13.37
CA ASP A 53 13.25 17.00 12.27
C ASP A 53 12.43 15.79 11.78
N ILE A 54 13.04 14.61 11.74
CA ILE A 54 12.44 13.39 11.14
C ILE A 54 12.81 12.18 11.99
N GLY A 55 11.84 11.28 12.23
CA GLY A 55 12.08 9.96 12.82
C GLY A 55 12.60 8.97 11.78
N ASP A 56 13.31 7.94 12.25
CA ASP A 56 14.01 6.92 11.45
C ASP A 56 13.21 5.62 11.24
N THR A 57 11.91 5.65 11.52
CA THR A 57 11.00 4.51 11.43
C THR A 57 9.93 4.70 10.36
N SER A 58 9.13 3.67 10.11
CA SER A 58 7.98 3.69 9.20
C SER A 58 6.92 4.76 9.52
N SER A 59 6.99 5.40 10.70
CA SER A 59 6.14 6.55 11.01
C SER A 59 6.48 7.79 10.20
N ASN A 60 7.72 7.89 9.70
CA ASN A 60 8.18 8.92 8.76
C ASN A 60 8.83 8.26 7.55
N GLN A 61 10.13 7.98 7.62
CA GLN A 61 10.90 7.32 6.57
C GLN A 61 11.90 6.34 7.21
N VAL A 62 11.95 5.11 6.70
CA VAL A 62 12.92 4.13 7.20
C VAL A 62 14.34 4.56 6.83
N TYR A 63 15.18 4.79 7.83
CA TYR A 63 16.56 5.21 7.64
C TYR A 63 17.53 4.12 8.09
N LYS A 64 18.42 3.67 7.20
CA LYS A 64 19.39 2.59 7.44
C LYS A 64 20.83 3.07 7.70
N GLY A 65 21.01 4.36 7.88
CA GLY A 65 22.35 4.96 7.95
C GLY A 65 22.96 5.15 6.56
N TYR A 66 24.30 5.17 6.49
CA TYR A 66 25.02 5.35 5.23
C TYR A 66 26.07 4.26 5.03
N SER A 67 26.19 3.73 3.82
CA SER A 67 27.26 2.83 3.42
C SER A 67 27.75 3.13 2.01
N THR A 68 29.06 3.14 1.83
CA THR A 68 29.69 3.30 0.50
C THR A 68 29.47 2.08 -0.41
N SER A 69 28.95 0.98 0.10
CA SER A 69 28.59 -0.21 -0.69
C SER A 69 27.32 -0.03 -1.53
N TRP A 70 26.44 0.90 -1.16
CA TRP A 70 25.14 1.15 -1.83
C TRP A 70 25.33 2.03 -3.07
N LYS A 71 26.01 1.49 -4.07
CA LYS A 71 26.47 2.24 -5.24
C LYS A 71 25.35 2.81 -6.08
N ARG A 72 24.27 2.02 -6.29
CA ARG A 72 23.12 2.42 -7.10
C ARG A 72 22.27 3.45 -6.38
N CYS A 73 22.06 3.29 -5.09
CA CYS A 73 21.36 4.30 -4.27
C CYS A 73 22.14 5.62 -4.23
N ILE A 74 23.47 5.58 -4.05
CA ILE A 74 24.32 6.77 -4.10
C ILE A 74 24.21 7.45 -5.46
N GLN A 75 24.34 6.69 -6.56
CA GLN A 75 24.18 7.21 -7.92
C GLN A 75 22.81 7.88 -8.12
N ALA A 76 21.72 7.21 -7.73
CA ALA A 76 20.38 7.75 -7.90
C ALA A 76 20.17 9.07 -7.14
N VAL A 77 20.64 9.14 -5.90
CA VAL A 77 20.56 10.35 -5.09
C VAL A 77 21.39 11.49 -5.71
N GLN A 78 22.61 11.20 -6.17
CA GLN A 78 23.49 12.20 -6.80
C GLN A 78 22.92 12.72 -8.12
N GLU A 79 22.41 11.83 -8.99
CA GLU A 79 21.83 12.20 -10.28
C GLU A 79 20.50 12.97 -10.15
N THR A 80 19.86 12.92 -9.01
CA THR A 80 18.63 13.67 -8.70
C THR A 80 18.85 14.76 -7.64
N ALA A 81 20.09 15.11 -7.33
CA ALA A 81 20.41 16.05 -6.26
C ALA A 81 19.63 17.37 -6.40
N GLY A 82 19.02 17.81 -5.32
CA GLY A 82 18.25 19.06 -5.25
C GLY A 82 16.87 19.01 -5.95
N GLN A 83 16.50 17.91 -6.63
CA GLN A 83 15.19 17.80 -7.28
C GLN A 83 14.10 17.51 -6.24
N ILE A 84 13.02 18.30 -6.30
CA ILE A 84 11.83 18.18 -5.44
C ILE A 84 10.56 18.29 -6.27
N LEU A 85 9.45 17.77 -5.76
CA LEU A 85 8.14 17.86 -6.39
C LEU A 85 7.41 19.11 -5.90
N THR A 86 6.98 19.94 -6.84
CA THR A 86 6.13 21.09 -6.56
C THR A 86 4.84 21.02 -7.38
N HIS A 87 3.77 21.53 -6.82
CA HIS A 87 2.53 21.76 -7.55
C HIS A 87 2.69 22.99 -8.48
N SER A 88 1.76 23.16 -9.43
CA SER A 88 1.78 24.28 -10.40
C SER A 88 1.79 25.66 -9.76
N ASP A 89 1.34 25.80 -8.51
CA ASP A 89 1.41 27.06 -7.74
C ASP A 89 2.75 27.27 -7.01
N GLY A 90 3.73 26.39 -7.23
CA GLY A 90 5.06 26.44 -6.62
C GLY A 90 5.14 25.89 -5.20
N LYS A 91 4.04 25.42 -4.61
CA LYS A 91 4.07 24.77 -3.29
C LYS A 91 4.62 23.36 -3.36
N LEU A 92 5.26 22.94 -2.28
CA LEU A 92 5.75 21.56 -2.15
C LEU A 92 4.58 20.56 -2.14
N CYS A 93 4.74 19.48 -2.88
CA CYS A 93 3.83 18.33 -2.80
C CYS A 93 4.02 17.57 -1.48
N GLY A 94 2.99 16.88 -0.99
CA GLY A 94 3.06 16.00 0.17
C GLY A 94 3.99 14.81 -0.05
N ALA A 95 4.12 14.35 -1.30
CA ALA A 95 5.02 13.29 -1.75
C ALA A 95 4.98 12.00 -0.89
N TRP A 96 3.78 11.60 -0.47
CA TRP A 96 3.57 10.31 0.20
C TRP A 96 3.72 9.16 -0.79
N TYR A 97 4.25 8.07 -0.33
CA TYR A 97 4.45 6.86 -1.12
C TYR A 97 4.09 5.61 -0.33
N SER A 98 3.86 4.51 -1.02
CA SER A 98 3.54 3.20 -0.44
C SER A 98 4.21 2.10 -1.26
N ASP A 99 4.42 0.95 -0.62
CA ASP A 99 4.95 -0.25 -1.28
C ASP A 99 3.96 -0.79 -2.33
N ASN A 100 2.67 -0.80 -2.00
CA ASN A 100 1.62 -1.30 -2.87
C ASN A 100 0.29 -0.59 -2.58
N ASN A 101 -0.42 -0.19 -3.62
CA ASN A 101 -1.72 0.47 -3.52
C ASN A 101 -2.91 -0.44 -3.88
N GLY A 102 -2.66 -1.70 -4.22
CA GLY A 102 -3.68 -2.67 -4.60
C GLY A 102 -4.27 -2.47 -5.99
N GLY A 103 -3.60 -1.71 -6.86
CA GLY A 103 -4.00 -1.44 -8.24
C GLY A 103 -4.77 -0.14 -8.46
N GLN A 104 -4.95 0.68 -7.42
CA GLN A 104 -5.55 2.01 -7.54
C GLN A 104 -5.07 2.94 -6.42
N THR A 105 -4.61 4.13 -6.78
CA THR A 105 -4.25 5.16 -5.81
C THR A 105 -5.48 5.73 -5.11
N ARG A 106 -5.25 6.50 -4.04
CA ARG A 106 -6.31 7.19 -3.28
C ARG A 106 -5.99 8.66 -3.14
N THR A 107 -7.04 9.46 -2.95
CA THR A 107 -6.84 10.85 -2.49
C THR A 107 -6.33 10.86 -1.05
N ASN A 108 -5.62 11.93 -0.67
CA ASN A 108 -5.19 12.09 0.72
C ASN A 108 -6.37 12.16 1.69
N VAL A 109 -7.52 12.72 1.27
CA VAL A 109 -8.73 12.80 2.10
C VAL A 109 -9.23 11.42 2.50
N ASN A 110 -9.20 10.46 1.57
CA ASN A 110 -9.65 9.10 1.83
C ASN A 110 -8.60 8.24 2.56
N ALA A 111 -7.33 8.62 2.48
CA ALA A 111 -6.26 7.93 3.20
C ALA A 111 -6.13 8.41 4.64
N TRP A 112 -6.16 9.73 4.86
CA TRP A 112 -5.83 10.36 6.15
C TRP A 112 -6.78 11.48 6.57
N GLY A 113 -7.72 11.90 5.71
CA GLY A 113 -8.57 13.07 5.96
C GLY A 113 -7.90 14.40 5.57
N GLY A 114 -8.45 15.50 6.07
CA GLY A 114 -7.94 16.84 5.83
C GLY A 114 -8.42 17.47 4.52
N THR A 115 -7.73 18.52 4.08
CA THR A 115 -8.05 19.23 2.82
C THR A 115 -7.56 18.43 1.63
N LYS A 116 -8.39 18.34 0.57
CA LYS A 116 -8.00 17.64 -0.66
C LYS A 116 -6.83 18.32 -1.34
N GLU A 117 -5.79 17.53 -1.60
CA GLU A 117 -4.65 17.94 -2.41
C GLU A 117 -4.95 17.68 -3.90
N PRO A 118 -4.89 18.71 -4.76
CA PRO A 118 -5.37 18.60 -6.14
C PRO A 118 -4.55 17.66 -7.02
N TYR A 119 -3.33 17.33 -6.63
CA TYR A 119 -2.41 16.42 -7.33
C TYR A 119 -2.50 14.96 -6.84
N LEU A 120 -3.27 14.68 -5.78
CA LEU A 120 -3.49 13.33 -5.26
C LEU A 120 -4.88 12.83 -5.70
N GLU A 121 -4.93 12.39 -6.93
CA GLU A 121 -6.15 11.88 -7.56
C GLU A 121 -6.21 10.34 -7.50
N VAL A 122 -7.43 9.82 -7.65
CA VAL A 122 -7.64 8.39 -7.86
C VAL A 122 -7.17 8.03 -9.27
N SER A 123 -6.20 7.14 -9.37
CA SER A 123 -5.65 6.66 -10.63
C SER A 123 -5.48 5.15 -10.59
N ASP A 124 -5.81 4.47 -11.69
CA ASP A 124 -5.56 3.04 -11.83
C ASP A 124 -4.04 2.79 -11.95
N ASP A 125 -3.56 1.83 -11.18
CA ASP A 125 -2.19 1.34 -11.20
C ASP A 125 -2.19 -0.16 -11.53
N THR A 126 -2.08 -0.43 -12.82
CA THR A 126 -2.07 -1.81 -13.32
C THR A 126 -0.79 -2.56 -12.98
N TYR A 127 0.28 -1.87 -12.64
CA TYR A 127 1.56 -2.49 -12.27
C TYR A 127 1.46 -3.18 -10.92
N ASP A 128 0.91 -2.53 -9.91
CA ASP A 128 0.68 -3.14 -8.60
C ASP A 128 -0.26 -4.34 -8.67
N TYR A 129 -1.23 -4.30 -9.58
CA TYR A 129 -2.15 -5.40 -9.82
C TYR A 129 -1.45 -6.61 -10.47
N ASN A 130 -0.50 -6.36 -11.37
CA ASN A 130 0.16 -7.38 -12.18
C ASN A 130 1.50 -7.88 -11.61
N CYS A 131 2.09 -7.20 -10.64
CA CYS A 131 3.42 -7.56 -10.13
C CYS A 131 3.45 -8.83 -9.28
N GLY A 132 2.30 -9.42 -9.01
CA GLY A 132 2.17 -10.82 -8.58
C GLY A 132 2.68 -11.16 -7.21
N ALA A 133 3.15 -10.26 -6.38
CA ALA A 133 3.55 -10.66 -5.05
C ALA A 133 3.95 -9.54 -4.10
N SER A 134 2.99 -8.87 -3.51
CA SER A 134 3.23 -8.44 -2.14
C SER A 134 2.61 -9.47 -1.19
N ALA A 135 3.30 -9.85 -0.13
CA ALA A 135 2.77 -10.73 0.92
C ALA A 135 1.52 -10.16 1.62
N SER A 136 1.21 -8.90 1.37
CA SER A 136 0.02 -8.18 1.85
C SER A 136 -1.17 -8.24 0.90
N ILE A 137 -1.02 -8.72 -0.35
CA ILE A 137 -2.13 -8.88 -1.29
C ILE A 137 -2.81 -10.22 -1.05
N LEU A 138 -4.07 -10.14 -0.67
CA LEU A 138 -4.98 -11.29 -0.65
C LEU A 138 -5.83 -11.23 -1.91
N TYR A 139 -5.83 -12.27 -2.71
CA TYR A 139 -6.68 -12.29 -3.90
C TYR A 139 -7.49 -13.57 -4.02
N MET A 140 -8.59 -13.42 -4.71
CA MET A 140 -9.47 -14.48 -5.12
C MET A 140 -9.58 -14.43 -6.64
N ALA A 141 -9.00 -15.41 -7.32
CA ALA A 141 -9.00 -15.47 -8.76
C ALA A 141 -10.22 -16.23 -9.28
N LYS A 142 -10.94 -15.62 -10.20
CA LYS A 142 -11.99 -16.28 -10.97
C LYS A 142 -11.31 -17.20 -12.00
N GLN A 143 -11.70 -18.48 -11.99
CA GLN A 143 -11.25 -19.46 -12.96
C GLN A 143 -12.48 -20.12 -13.62
N GLU A 144 -12.49 -20.13 -14.94
CA GLU A 144 -13.46 -20.91 -15.71
C GLU A 144 -12.90 -22.31 -15.95
N MET A 145 -13.63 -23.31 -15.49
CA MET A 145 -13.24 -24.72 -15.68
C MET A 145 -14.18 -25.35 -16.71
N GLU A 146 -13.58 -25.96 -17.72
CA GLU A 146 -14.33 -26.63 -18.80
C GLU A 146 -15.26 -27.71 -18.21
N GLY A 147 -16.56 -27.59 -18.49
CA GLY A 147 -17.60 -28.52 -18.01
C GLY A 147 -18.01 -28.41 -16.53
N ARG A 148 -17.41 -27.49 -15.75
CA ARG A 148 -17.73 -27.30 -14.33
C ARG A 148 -18.17 -25.89 -13.95
N GLY A 149 -18.25 -24.97 -14.92
CA GLY A 149 -18.60 -23.59 -14.68
C GLY A 149 -17.48 -22.76 -14.03
N THR A 150 -17.85 -21.63 -13.44
CA THR A 150 -16.90 -20.72 -12.75
C THR A 150 -16.60 -21.22 -11.36
N CYS A 151 -15.33 -21.34 -11.03
CA CYS A 151 -14.88 -21.49 -9.65
C CYS A 151 -13.95 -20.32 -9.25
N TYR A 152 -13.65 -20.20 -7.96
CA TYR A 152 -12.74 -19.20 -7.44
C TYR A 152 -11.60 -19.90 -6.70
N ILE A 153 -10.37 -19.58 -7.10
CA ILE A 153 -9.18 -19.95 -6.34
C ILE A 153 -9.01 -18.91 -5.24
N ILE A 154 -8.93 -19.36 -4.00
CA ILE A 154 -8.90 -18.51 -2.82
C ILE A 154 -7.58 -18.70 -2.11
N ASP A 155 -6.92 -17.57 -1.76
CA ASP A 155 -5.79 -17.59 -0.84
C ASP A 155 -6.20 -18.24 0.50
N GLU A 156 -5.33 -19.08 1.05
CA GLU A 156 -5.60 -19.83 2.29
C GLU A 156 -5.91 -18.93 3.48
N ARG A 157 -5.35 -17.72 3.51
CA ARG A 157 -5.65 -16.71 4.55
C ARG A 157 -7.07 -16.20 4.44
N ILE A 158 -7.57 -15.99 3.21
CA ILE A 158 -8.98 -15.61 2.98
C ILE A 158 -9.88 -16.78 3.36
N ARG A 159 -9.52 -18.02 3.00
CA ARG A 159 -10.28 -19.21 3.35
C ARG A 159 -10.50 -19.31 4.86
N LYS A 160 -9.44 -19.13 5.66
CA LYS A 160 -9.54 -19.19 7.14
C LYS A 160 -10.45 -18.10 7.71
N VAL A 161 -10.40 -16.88 7.17
CA VAL A 161 -11.34 -15.83 7.57
C VAL A 161 -12.76 -16.21 7.22
N MET A 162 -13.01 -16.72 6.01
CA MET A 162 -14.35 -17.16 5.57
C MET A 162 -14.90 -18.29 6.43
N GLU A 163 -14.09 -19.27 6.81
CA GLU A 163 -14.48 -20.36 7.70
C GLU A 163 -14.85 -19.86 9.10
N THR A 164 -14.10 -18.88 9.61
CA THR A 164 -14.40 -18.25 10.89
C THR A 164 -15.73 -17.48 10.84
N GLU A 165 -15.94 -16.65 9.83
CA GLU A 165 -17.16 -15.87 9.64
C GLU A 165 -18.38 -16.79 9.40
N LEU A 166 -18.19 -17.89 8.68
CA LEU A 166 -19.23 -18.90 8.48
C LEU A 166 -19.68 -19.53 9.83
N LYS A 167 -18.72 -19.89 10.69
CA LYS A 167 -19.01 -20.44 12.02
C LYS A 167 -19.81 -19.44 12.87
N ILE A 168 -19.43 -18.18 12.85
CA ILE A 168 -20.16 -17.11 13.55
C ILE A 168 -21.58 -16.98 13.01
N ALA A 169 -21.74 -16.90 11.69
CA ALA A 169 -23.06 -16.76 11.06
C ALA A 169 -23.99 -17.96 11.32
N LEU A 170 -23.43 -19.16 11.38
CA LEU A 170 -24.18 -20.38 11.72
C LEU A 170 -24.60 -20.37 13.19
N TYR A 171 -23.71 -19.97 14.09
CA TYR A 171 -24.03 -19.82 15.52
C TYR A 171 -25.14 -18.83 15.76
N GLU A 172 -25.11 -17.67 15.13
CA GLU A 172 -26.16 -16.63 15.22
C GLU A 172 -27.53 -17.13 14.74
N LYS A 173 -27.53 -18.11 13.83
CA LYS A 173 -28.75 -18.77 13.33
C LYS A 173 -29.19 -19.96 14.16
N GLY A 174 -28.51 -20.25 15.26
CA GLY A 174 -28.86 -21.32 16.17
C GLY A 174 -28.35 -22.72 15.77
N TYR A 175 -27.43 -22.81 14.81
CA TYR A 175 -26.75 -24.06 14.49
C TYR A 175 -25.59 -24.31 15.46
N SER A 176 -25.37 -25.57 15.81
CA SER A 176 -24.21 -25.93 16.63
C SER A 176 -22.93 -25.79 15.83
N THR A 177 -22.01 -24.97 16.30
CA THR A 177 -20.68 -24.75 15.68
C THR A 177 -19.59 -25.62 16.31
N LEU A 178 -19.95 -26.50 17.25
CA LEU A 178 -19.03 -27.39 17.94
C LEU A 178 -18.59 -28.57 17.06
N ASP A 179 -19.34 -28.88 16.01
CA ASP A 179 -18.90 -29.82 14.99
C ASP A 179 -17.98 -29.11 14.00
N ASP A 180 -16.71 -29.50 13.98
CA ASP A 180 -15.70 -29.02 13.00
C ASP A 180 -15.99 -29.53 11.56
N ASN A 181 -17.19 -30.00 11.29
CA ASN A 181 -17.58 -30.67 10.05
C ASN A 181 -18.01 -29.70 8.93
N TYR A 182 -18.14 -28.41 9.20
CA TYR A 182 -18.46 -27.44 8.13
C TYR A 182 -17.21 -27.10 7.35
N VAL A 183 -17.08 -27.71 6.18
CA VAL A 183 -15.97 -27.42 5.26
C VAL A 183 -16.49 -26.64 4.07
N ILE A 184 -15.83 -25.55 3.74
CA ILE A 184 -16.10 -24.82 2.50
C ILE A 184 -15.55 -25.63 1.33
N ASN A 185 -16.44 -26.24 0.56
CA ASN A 185 -16.08 -27.03 -0.62
C ASN A 185 -15.69 -26.17 -1.80
N GLY A 186 -16.25 -24.98 -1.90
CA GLY A 186 -15.97 -24.07 -2.98
C GLY A 186 -16.67 -22.75 -2.83
N VAL A 187 -16.18 -21.77 -3.58
CA VAL A 187 -16.83 -20.47 -3.75
C VAL A 187 -17.53 -20.47 -5.11
N THR A 188 -18.83 -20.26 -5.08
CA THR A 188 -19.69 -20.27 -6.27
C THR A 188 -20.03 -18.87 -6.76
N GLY A 189 -19.77 -17.85 -5.94
CA GLY A 189 -19.98 -16.46 -6.30
C GLY A 189 -19.18 -15.49 -5.43
N ALA A 190 -18.78 -14.37 -6.01
CA ALA A 190 -18.16 -13.27 -5.30
C ALA A 190 -18.68 -11.94 -5.86
N GLN A 191 -19.05 -11.04 -5.01
CA GLN A 191 -19.56 -9.73 -5.38
C GLN A 191 -19.04 -8.65 -4.43
N LEU A 192 -18.46 -7.61 -5.01
CA LEU A 192 -18.10 -6.41 -4.25
C LEU A 192 -19.38 -5.68 -3.85
N HIS A 193 -19.46 -5.26 -2.60
CA HIS A 193 -20.67 -4.68 -2.03
C HIS A 193 -20.34 -3.42 -1.23
N THR A 194 -21.17 -2.40 -1.41
CA THR A 194 -21.06 -1.09 -0.75
C THR A 194 -19.75 -0.38 -1.04
N GLN A 195 -19.74 0.46 -2.06
CA GLN A 195 -18.59 1.29 -2.40
C GLN A 195 -18.16 2.13 -1.19
N ARG A 196 -16.88 2.07 -0.86
CA ARG A 196 -16.35 2.76 0.33
C ARG A 196 -16.35 4.29 0.18
N PHE A 197 -16.11 4.75 -1.05
CA PHE A 197 -16.05 6.16 -1.39
C PHE A 197 -17.01 6.46 -2.55
N PRO A 198 -18.34 6.50 -2.30
CA PRO A 198 -19.36 6.61 -3.36
C PRO A 198 -19.35 7.98 -4.07
N TYR A 199 -18.70 8.99 -3.49
CA TYR A 199 -18.50 10.31 -4.08
C TYR A 199 -17.29 10.41 -5.00
N GLU A 200 -16.46 9.35 -5.08
CA GLU A 200 -15.37 9.23 -6.03
C GLU A 200 -15.80 8.32 -7.19
N SER A 201 -16.19 8.92 -8.31
CA SER A 201 -16.77 8.20 -9.47
C SER A 201 -15.91 7.05 -10.00
N ASN A 202 -14.60 7.15 -9.85
CA ASN A 202 -13.64 6.15 -10.32
C ASN A 202 -13.12 5.21 -9.23
N SER A 203 -13.57 5.34 -7.99
CA SER A 203 -13.07 4.51 -6.88
C SER A 203 -13.52 3.06 -7.02
N LYS A 204 -12.58 2.14 -6.99
CA LYS A 204 -12.78 0.68 -6.93
C LYS A 204 -12.67 0.14 -5.51
N CYS A 205 -12.70 1.00 -4.50
CA CYS A 205 -12.67 0.61 -3.10
C CYS A 205 -14.07 0.25 -2.61
N TYR A 206 -14.19 -0.93 -1.99
CA TYR A 206 -15.44 -1.44 -1.43
C TYR A 206 -15.26 -1.82 0.04
N ASN A 207 -16.35 -1.69 0.82
CA ASN A 207 -16.32 -2.03 2.24
C ASN A 207 -16.40 -3.54 2.47
N PHE A 208 -17.13 -4.25 1.60
CA PHE A 208 -17.41 -5.67 1.78
C PHE A 208 -17.23 -6.46 0.49
N LEU A 209 -16.76 -7.67 0.66
CA LEU A 209 -16.82 -8.72 -0.34
C LEU A 209 -17.89 -9.72 0.10
N ARG A 210 -19.00 -9.80 -0.65
CA ARG A 210 -19.99 -10.84 -0.45
C ARG A 210 -19.56 -12.09 -1.19
N VAL A 211 -19.48 -13.19 -0.49
CA VAL A 211 -19.07 -14.48 -1.04
C VAL A 211 -20.20 -15.48 -0.87
N THR A 212 -20.49 -16.23 -1.93
CA THR A 212 -21.40 -17.38 -1.89
C THR A 212 -20.56 -18.63 -1.86
N VAL A 213 -20.76 -19.46 -0.84
CA VAL A 213 -20.00 -20.69 -0.63
C VAL A 213 -20.90 -21.91 -0.68
N SER A 214 -20.37 -23.04 -1.14
CA SER A 214 -20.94 -24.35 -0.92
C SER A 214 -20.27 -25.00 0.29
N VAL A 215 -21.09 -25.56 1.16
CA VAL A 215 -20.67 -26.19 2.44
C VAL A 215 -21.18 -27.60 2.47
N ASN A 216 -20.39 -28.56 2.99
CA ASN A 216 -20.84 -29.90 3.37
C ASN A 216 -21.39 -29.88 4.77
#